data_9c9d2356326949bdb09ed0baf02de6e7
#
_entry.id   9c9d2356326949bdb09ed0baf02de6e7
#
_cell.length_a   1.000
_cell.length_b   1.000
_cell.length_c   1.000
_cell.angle_alpha   90.00
_cell.angle_beta   90.00
_cell.angle_gamma   90.00
#
_symmetry.space_group_name_H-M   'P 1'
#
loop_
_entity.id
_entity.type
_entity.pdbx_description
1 polymer ?
#
loop_
_entity_poly.entity_id
_entity_poly.type
_entity_poly.pdbx_seq_one_letter_code
_entity_poly.pdbx_strand_id
1 'polypeptide(L)'
;MNNRLAKFEDLVPSSLPFVEGKLEGHKERKNYSIVGPGVAEDSKQFVKIAMPHSFNLGAVSALPKNGSGLHSHTTAEVFIIFSGEWRFYWGAEGRDETILSAGDIISMPTNMFRGFENAGNKEGLIFVVLGGDDPGIITWVPSVLEKAKQTGMALLNDNSLLIYLKMKFLKTNLS
;
A
#
# COMPACT_ATOMS: atom_id res chain seq x y z
N MET A 1 0.95 -2.69 29.47
CA MET A 1 0.09 -3.38 28.47
C MET A 1 -0.57 -2.42 27.49
N ASN A 2 -0.94 -1.19 27.88
CA ASN A 2 -1.66 -0.25 26.99
C ASN A 2 -0.96 0.07 25.65
N ASN A 3 0.38 0.06 25.63
CA ASN A 3 1.18 0.27 24.42
C ASN A 3 1.35 -1.00 23.56
N ARG A 4 0.70 -2.10 23.91
CA ARG A 4 0.69 -3.39 23.18
C ARG A 4 -0.73 -3.80 22.74
N LEU A 5 -1.68 -2.89 22.85
CA LEU A 5 -3.07 -3.12 22.48
C LEU A 5 -3.46 -2.20 21.35
N ALA A 6 -4.03 -2.76 20.30
CA ALA A 6 -4.66 -2.04 19.21
C ALA A 6 -6.11 -2.49 19.07
N LYS A 7 -7.05 -1.59 19.24
CA LYS A 7 -8.41 -1.79 18.79
C LYS A 7 -8.54 -1.21 17.40
N PHE A 8 -9.24 -1.89 16.50
CA PHE A 8 -9.34 -1.47 15.11
C PHE A 8 -10.00 -0.08 14.99
N GLU A 9 -10.97 0.21 15.82
CA GLU A 9 -11.65 1.51 15.89
C GLU A 9 -10.74 2.69 16.28
N ASP A 10 -9.62 2.40 16.96
CA ASP A 10 -8.63 3.41 17.40
C ASP A 10 -7.50 3.62 16.36
N LEU A 11 -7.49 2.87 15.25
CA LEU A 11 -6.45 2.98 14.25
C LEU A 11 -6.67 4.22 13.38
N VAL A 12 -5.58 4.92 13.10
CA VAL A 12 -5.59 6.08 12.21
C VAL A 12 -4.99 5.68 10.87
N PRO A 13 -5.78 5.59 9.80
CA PRO A 13 -5.28 5.22 8.49
C PRO A 13 -4.50 6.36 7.85
N SER A 14 -3.49 6.02 7.03
CA SER A 14 -3.01 6.90 5.98
C SER A 14 -3.85 6.68 4.71
N SER A 15 -4.37 7.77 4.16
CA SER A 15 -5.07 7.79 2.87
C SER A 15 -4.12 8.00 1.70
N LEU A 16 -2.86 8.36 1.97
CA LEU A 16 -1.84 8.64 0.97
C LEU A 16 -0.49 7.99 1.36
N PRO A 17 -0.47 6.68 1.64
CA PRO A 17 0.74 6.02 2.14
C PRO A 17 1.80 5.79 1.08
N PHE A 18 1.43 5.85 -0.22
CA PHE A 18 2.27 5.45 -1.34
C PHE A 18 2.14 6.39 -2.54
N VAL A 19 3.16 6.39 -3.38
CA VAL A 19 3.26 7.22 -4.58
C VAL A 19 2.08 7.06 -5.55
N GLU A 20 1.42 5.91 -5.55
CA GLU A 20 0.25 5.63 -6.38
C GLU A 20 -1.08 6.12 -5.79
N GLY A 21 -1.08 6.64 -4.56
CA GLY A 21 -2.30 6.90 -3.78
C GLY A 21 -3.30 7.89 -4.39
N LYS A 22 -2.94 8.61 -5.46
CA LYS A 22 -3.85 9.49 -6.20
C LYS A 22 -4.32 8.89 -7.54
N LEU A 23 -3.88 7.71 -7.90
CA LEU A 23 -4.28 7.05 -9.13
C LEU A 23 -5.69 6.43 -8.98
N GLU A 24 -6.42 6.37 -10.09
CA GLU A 24 -7.65 5.58 -10.17
C GLU A 24 -7.32 4.10 -9.85
N GLY A 25 -8.19 3.46 -9.07
CA GLY A 25 -7.96 2.11 -8.56
C GLY A 25 -7.05 2.04 -7.33
N HIS A 26 -6.56 3.19 -6.79
CA HIS A 26 -5.70 3.21 -5.60
C HIS A 26 -6.12 4.25 -4.57
N LYS A 27 -6.89 5.26 -4.96
CA LYS A 27 -7.23 6.43 -4.12
C LYS A 27 -8.25 6.15 -3.01
N GLU A 28 -9.09 5.12 -3.18
CA GLU A 28 -10.09 4.72 -2.19
C GLU A 28 -9.58 3.52 -1.35
N ARG A 29 -8.30 3.61 -0.97
CA ARG A 29 -7.61 2.66 -0.11
C ARG A 29 -7.09 3.36 1.14
N LYS A 30 -7.21 2.69 2.29
CA LYS A 30 -6.69 3.13 3.58
C LYS A 30 -5.68 2.11 4.08
N ASN A 31 -4.52 2.57 4.51
CA ASN A 31 -3.47 1.71 5.07
C ASN A 31 -3.31 2.02 6.56
N TYR A 32 -3.21 0.99 7.38
CA TYR A 32 -3.05 1.07 8.82
C TYR A 32 -1.73 0.42 9.21
N SER A 33 -0.86 1.12 9.96
CA SER A 33 0.31 0.53 10.63
C SER A 33 -0.06 0.16 12.04
N ILE A 34 -0.19 -1.14 12.31
CA ILE A 34 -0.64 -1.67 13.60
C ILE A 34 0.56 -1.98 14.48
N VAL A 35 1.50 -2.83 13.99
CA VAL A 35 2.77 -3.15 14.66
C VAL A 35 3.90 -2.79 13.71
N GLY A 36 4.78 -1.91 14.13
CA GLY A 36 5.85 -1.39 13.30
C GLY A 36 5.37 -0.44 12.18
N PRO A 37 6.29 0.25 11.49
CA PRO A 37 5.95 1.27 10.49
C PRO A 37 5.41 0.68 9.18
N GLY A 38 5.69 -0.59 8.87
CA GLY A 38 5.42 -1.14 7.54
C GLY A 38 6.26 -0.47 6.46
N VAL A 39 5.93 -0.73 5.19
CA VAL A 39 6.64 -0.19 4.02
C VAL A 39 6.09 1.15 3.51
N ALA A 40 5.30 1.87 4.30
CA ALA A 40 4.72 3.13 3.86
C ALA A 40 5.79 4.17 3.51
N GLU A 41 5.59 4.86 2.40
CA GLU A 41 6.45 5.98 1.94
C GLU A 41 6.08 7.30 2.64
N ASP A 42 4.96 7.32 3.36
CA ASP A 42 4.54 8.42 4.23
C ASP A 42 5.24 8.32 5.60
N SER A 43 6.29 9.11 5.80
CA SER A 43 7.04 9.16 7.06
C SER A 43 6.23 9.65 8.26
N LYS A 44 5.03 10.20 8.04
CA LYS A 44 4.13 10.70 9.08
C LYS A 44 3.01 9.73 9.43
N GLN A 45 3.02 8.53 8.84
CA GLN A 45 2.01 7.52 9.13
C GLN A 45 2.00 7.15 10.61
N PHE A 46 0.82 7.16 11.21
CA PHE A 46 0.64 6.77 12.61
C PHE A 46 0.87 5.26 12.79
N VAL A 47 1.70 4.90 13.77
CA VAL A 47 1.98 3.52 14.17
C VAL A 47 1.41 3.27 15.56
N LYS A 48 0.48 2.33 15.70
CA LYS A 48 -0.21 2.08 16.98
C LYS A 48 0.68 1.40 18.01
N ILE A 49 1.46 0.38 17.59
CA ILE A 49 2.40 -0.38 18.43
C ILE A 49 3.79 -0.24 17.80
N ALA A 50 4.54 0.77 18.25
CA ALA A 50 5.80 1.14 17.63
C ALA A 50 7.02 0.31 18.07
N MET A 51 6.88 -0.50 19.15
CA MET A 51 8.01 -1.30 19.64
C MET A 51 8.29 -2.50 18.72
N PRO A 52 9.58 -2.89 18.56
CA PRO A 52 9.99 -4.00 17.71
C PRO A 52 9.35 -5.34 18.10
N HIS A 53 9.00 -6.15 17.11
CA HIS A 53 8.39 -7.47 17.29
C HIS A 53 8.99 -8.54 16.37
N SER A 54 10.05 -8.22 15.62
CA SER A 54 10.62 -9.04 14.54
C SER A 54 9.63 -9.30 13.38
N PHE A 55 8.58 -8.52 13.30
CA PHE A 55 7.66 -8.43 12.17
C PHE A 55 6.92 -7.10 12.19
N ASN A 56 6.36 -6.71 11.06
CA ASN A 56 5.41 -5.62 10.95
C ASN A 56 4.02 -6.19 10.66
N LEU A 57 2.99 -5.60 11.25
CA LEU A 57 1.59 -5.92 10.99
C LEU A 57 0.87 -4.65 10.56
N GLY A 58 0.30 -4.70 9.38
CA GLY A 58 -0.58 -3.67 8.86
C GLY A 58 -1.96 -4.19 8.53
N ALA A 59 -2.83 -3.31 8.11
CA ALA A 59 -4.09 -3.64 7.49
C ALA A 59 -4.35 -2.71 6.30
N VAL A 60 -5.10 -3.20 5.33
CA VAL A 60 -5.56 -2.43 4.18
C VAL A 60 -7.06 -2.60 4.06
N SER A 61 -7.82 -1.49 4.10
CA SER A 61 -9.19 -1.49 3.62
C SER A 61 -9.26 -0.78 2.27
N ALA A 62 -10.12 -1.27 1.37
CA ALA A 62 -10.32 -0.64 0.08
C ALA A 62 -11.76 -0.80 -0.41
N LEU A 63 -12.27 0.24 -1.07
CA LEU A 63 -13.51 0.15 -1.83
C LEU A 63 -13.33 -0.75 -3.07
N PRO A 64 -14.42 -1.26 -3.67
CA PRO A 64 -14.35 -2.07 -4.88
C PRO A 64 -13.45 -1.46 -5.97
N LYS A 65 -12.69 -2.29 -6.66
CA LYS A 65 -11.73 -1.91 -7.72
C LYS A 65 -10.58 -1.02 -7.25
N ASN A 66 -10.31 -1.01 -5.93
CA ASN A 66 -9.15 -0.32 -5.37
C ASN A 66 -8.20 -1.30 -4.69
N GLY A 67 -6.91 -1.00 -4.75
CA GLY A 67 -5.87 -1.85 -4.21
C GLY A 67 -4.48 -1.29 -4.43
N SER A 68 -3.50 -2.15 -4.68
CA SER A 68 -2.11 -1.76 -4.94
C SER A 68 -1.65 -2.25 -6.30
N GLY A 69 -0.96 -1.38 -7.04
CA GLY A 69 -0.31 -1.72 -8.31
C GLY A 69 0.87 -2.69 -8.14
N LEU A 70 1.46 -3.07 -9.26
CA LEU A 70 2.62 -3.99 -9.26
C LEU A 70 3.84 -3.35 -8.57
N HIS A 71 4.29 -4.00 -7.52
CA HIS A 71 5.45 -3.63 -6.72
C HIS A 71 6.10 -4.87 -6.12
N SER A 72 7.32 -4.74 -5.64
CA SER A 72 8.03 -5.79 -4.92
C SER A 72 8.63 -5.28 -3.62
N HIS A 73 8.90 -6.19 -2.70
CA HIS A 73 9.61 -5.92 -1.43
C HIS A 73 10.83 -6.81 -1.30
N THR A 74 11.80 -6.36 -0.52
CA THR A 74 12.95 -7.16 -0.10
C THR A 74 12.62 -8.12 1.04
N THR A 75 11.48 -7.93 1.70
CA THR A 75 10.98 -8.76 2.79
C THR A 75 9.86 -9.69 2.33
N ALA A 76 9.70 -10.83 2.99
CA ALA A 76 8.56 -11.71 2.77
C ALA A 76 7.27 -11.05 3.29
N GLU A 77 6.18 -11.28 2.59
CA GLU A 77 4.88 -10.69 2.90
C GLU A 77 3.79 -11.75 2.88
N VAL A 78 2.92 -11.70 3.89
CA VAL A 78 1.76 -12.57 3.99
C VAL A 78 0.51 -11.73 4.10
N PHE A 79 -0.48 -12.02 3.26
CA PHE A 79 -1.80 -11.41 3.31
C PHE A 79 -2.80 -12.40 3.90
N ILE A 80 -3.64 -11.91 4.80
CA ILE A 80 -4.74 -12.65 5.43
C ILE A 80 -6.03 -11.92 5.08
N ILE A 81 -6.91 -12.57 4.35
CA ILE A 81 -8.18 -11.98 3.94
C ILE A 81 -9.13 -12.00 5.13
N PHE A 82 -9.45 -10.82 5.67
CA PHE A 82 -10.40 -10.72 6.79
C PHE A 82 -11.84 -10.60 6.28
N SER A 83 -12.05 -9.79 5.23
CA SER A 83 -13.37 -9.63 4.62
C SER A 83 -13.28 -9.22 3.15
N GLY A 84 -14.34 -9.50 2.39
CA GLY A 84 -14.43 -9.20 0.97
C GLY A 84 -13.81 -10.29 0.10
N GLU A 85 -13.73 -9.99 -1.18
CA GLU A 85 -13.07 -10.80 -2.21
C GLU A 85 -11.93 -9.98 -2.79
N TRP A 86 -10.75 -10.59 -2.88
CA TRP A 86 -9.55 -9.89 -3.28
C TRP A 86 -8.87 -10.64 -4.42
N ARG A 87 -8.63 -9.93 -5.51
CA ARG A 87 -7.79 -10.37 -6.62
C ARG A 87 -6.34 -10.06 -6.27
N PHE A 88 -5.50 -11.08 -6.23
CA PHE A 88 -4.05 -10.96 -6.18
C PHE A 88 -3.48 -11.31 -7.54
N TYR A 89 -2.50 -10.54 -7.99
CA TYR A 89 -1.82 -10.77 -9.26
C TYR A 89 -0.32 -10.58 -9.10
N TRP A 90 0.48 -11.38 -9.82
CA TRP A 90 1.92 -11.39 -9.65
C TRP A 90 2.69 -11.70 -10.94
N GLY A 91 4.05 -11.68 -10.84
CA GLY A 91 4.96 -11.82 -11.96
C GLY A 91 5.34 -10.48 -12.57
N ALA A 92 6.27 -10.49 -13.52
CA ALA A 92 6.85 -9.27 -14.09
C ALA A 92 5.80 -8.33 -14.71
N GLU A 93 4.73 -8.89 -15.25
CA GLU A 93 3.65 -8.15 -15.92
C GLU A 93 2.29 -8.34 -15.22
N GLY A 94 2.25 -9.03 -14.07
CA GLY A 94 1.02 -9.29 -13.32
C GLY A 94 0.01 -10.17 -14.06
N ARG A 95 0.50 -11.16 -14.83
CA ARG A 95 -0.38 -12.03 -15.63
C ARG A 95 -0.95 -13.20 -14.85
N ASP A 96 -0.21 -13.66 -13.84
CA ASP A 96 -0.69 -14.72 -12.95
C ASP A 96 -1.59 -14.10 -11.90
N GLU A 97 -2.72 -14.71 -11.60
CA GLU A 97 -3.66 -14.16 -10.65
C GLU A 97 -4.51 -15.21 -9.95
N THR A 98 -5.08 -14.84 -8.82
CA THR A 98 -6.08 -15.61 -8.10
C THR A 98 -7.06 -14.69 -7.38
N ILE A 99 -8.26 -15.20 -7.07
CA ILE A 99 -9.22 -14.52 -6.20
C ILE A 99 -9.27 -15.27 -4.87
N LEU A 100 -9.15 -14.53 -3.78
CA LEU A 100 -9.19 -15.03 -2.42
C LEU A 100 -10.35 -14.39 -1.66
N SER A 101 -10.91 -15.15 -0.73
CA SER A 101 -12.05 -14.77 0.11
C SER A 101 -11.70 -14.78 1.59
N ALA A 102 -12.61 -14.32 2.44
CA ALA A 102 -12.40 -14.27 3.88
C ALA A 102 -11.95 -15.61 4.48
N GLY A 103 -10.84 -15.60 5.21
CA GLY A 103 -10.17 -16.75 5.78
C GLY A 103 -9.01 -17.29 4.94
N ASP A 104 -8.91 -16.93 3.66
CA ASP A 104 -7.79 -17.34 2.81
C ASP A 104 -6.52 -16.56 3.15
N ILE A 105 -5.37 -17.18 2.83
CA ILE A 105 -4.04 -16.63 3.09
C ILE A 105 -3.19 -16.79 1.83
N ILE A 106 -2.40 -15.78 1.50
CA ILE A 106 -1.39 -15.87 0.46
C ILE A 106 -0.05 -15.32 0.97
N SER A 107 1.03 -16.05 0.68
CA SER A 107 2.40 -15.64 0.96
C SER A 107 3.10 -15.23 -0.32
N MET A 108 3.65 -14.01 -0.33
CA MET A 108 4.40 -13.46 -1.45
C MET A 108 5.90 -13.54 -1.17
N PRO A 109 6.68 -14.22 -2.04
CA PRO A 109 8.12 -14.27 -1.90
C PRO A 109 8.76 -12.89 -2.02
N THR A 110 9.95 -12.74 -1.44
CA THR A 110 10.78 -11.55 -1.62
C THR A 110 11.07 -11.29 -3.11
N ASN A 111 11.14 -10.02 -3.49
CA ASN A 111 11.48 -9.56 -4.85
C ASN A 111 10.51 -10.00 -5.96
N MET A 112 9.41 -10.68 -5.63
CA MET A 112 8.35 -10.96 -6.61
C MET A 112 7.48 -9.71 -6.79
N PHE A 113 7.27 -9.27 -8.03
CA PHE A 113 6.27 -8.26 -8.33
C PHE A 113 4.88 -8.82 -8.08
N ARG A 114 4.08 -8.09 -7.30
CA ARG A 114 2.70 -8.41 -6.98
C ARG A 114 1.88 -7.14 -6.84
N GLY A 115 0.59 -7.30 -6.99
CA GLY A 115 -0.43 -6.31 -6.71
C GLY A 115 -1.69 -6.98 -6.21
N PHE A 116 -2.64 -6.19 -5.73
CA PHE A 116 -3.93 -6.69 -5.29
C PHE A 116 -5.02 -5.64 -5.51
N GLU A 117 -6.25 -6.11 -5.60
CA GLU A 117 -7.43 -5.29 -5.82
C GLU A 117 -8.63 -5.90 -5.09
N ASN A 118 -9.46 -5.07 -4.48
CA ASN A 118 -10.76 -5.52 -3.99
C ASN A 118 -11.66 -5.84 -5.19
N ALA A 119 -11.87 -7.12 -5.45
CA ALA A 119 -12.70 -7.65 -6.53
C ALA A 119 -14.19 -7.77 -6.12
N GLY A 120 -14.50 -7.55 -4.85
CA GLY A 120 -15.86 -7.60 -4.32
C GLY A 120 -16.71 -6.37 -4.66
N ASN A 121 -17.90 -6.31 -4.07
CA ASN A 121 -18.86 -5.23 -4.30
C ASN A 121 -19.07 -4.30 -3.09
N LYS A 122 -18.30 -4.51 -2.02
CA LYS A 122 -18.29 -3.72 -0.78
C LYS A 122 -16.85 -3.47 -0.34
N GLU A 123 -16.65 -2.54 0.61
CA GLU A 123 -15.34 -2.36 1.25
C GLU A 123 -14.85 -3.69 1.84
N GLY A 124 -13.63 -4.07 1.49
CA GLY A 124 -12.94 -5.24 1.98
C GLY A 124 -11.81 -4.87 2.92
N LEU A 125 -11.36 -5.84 3.73
CA LEU A 125 -10.26 -5.70 4.68
C LEU A 125 -9.32 -6.89 4.58
N ILE A 126 -8.01 -6.61 4.47
CA ILE A 126 -6.93 -7.59 4.57
C ILE A 126 -5.96 -7.17 5.66
N PHE A 127 -5.37 -8.14 6.36
CA PHE A 127 -4.19 -7.92 7.19
C PHE A 127 -2.93 -8.29 6.41
N VAL A 128 -1.85 -7.59 6.71
CA VAL A 128 -0.56 -7.73 6.01
C VAL A 128 0.54 -7.90 7.05
N VAL A 129 1.29 -8.99 6.96
CA VAL A 129 2.45 -9.26 7.80
C VAL A 129 3.71 -9.17 6.95
N LEU A 130 4.67 -8.35 7.37
CA LEU A 130 5.99 -8.24 6.77
C LEU A 130 7.04 -8.77 7.76
N GLY A 131 7.98 -9.55 7.26
CA GLY A 131 9.06 -10.10 8.10
C GLY A 131 10.06 -9.03 8.56
N GLY A 132 10.62 -9.23 9.77
CA GLY A 132 11.63 -8.34 10.34
C GLY A 132 11.08 -7.04 10.95
N ASP A 133 11.92 -6.36 11.71
CA ASP A 133 11.60 -5.02 12.26
C ASP A 133 11.81 -3.92 11.21
N ASP A 134 12.76 -4.12 10.29
CA ASP A 134 12.92 -3.31 9.08
C ASP A 134 12.01 -3.91 7.97
N PRO A 135 10.96 -3.21 7.56
CA PRO A 135 10.03 -3.70 6.53
C PRO A 135 10.63 -3.65 5.12
N GLY A 136 11.83 -3.10 4.95
CA GLY A 136 12.48 -2.92 3.66
C GLY A 136 11.88 -1.79 2.82
N ILE A 137 12.15 -1.84 1.53
CA ILE A 137 11.80 -0.79 0.56
C ILE A 137 10.86 -1.38 -0.50
N ILE A 138 9.91 -0.56 -0.95
CA ILE A 138 9.08 -0.87 -2.10
C ILE A 138 9.84 -0.54 -3.39
N THR A 139 9.79 -1.46 -4.34
CA THR A 139 10.20 -1.23 -5.73
C THR A 139 8.97 -1.28 -6.62
N TRP A 140 8.61 -0.16 -7.20
CA TRP A 140 7.50 -0.04 -8.14
C TRP A 140 7.93 -0.35 -9.57
N VAL A 141 7.03 -0.92 -10.36
CA VAL A 141 7.26 -0.99 -11.81
C VAL A 141 7.26 0.42 -12.42
N PRO A 142 8.08 0.70 -13.46
CA PRO A 142 8.22 2.06 -14.03
C PRO A 142 6.89 2.69 -14.43
N SER A 143 5.95 1.92 -14.95
CA SER A 143 4.64 2.42 -15.38
C SER A 143 3.80 3.01 -14.24
N VAL A 144 3.92 2.50 -13.01
CA VAL A 144 3.27 3.08 -11.83
C VAL A 144 3.87 4.45 -11.50
N LEU A 145 5.20 4.55 -11.49
CA LEU A 145 5.90 5.80 -11.21
C LEU A 145 5.59 6.89 -12.24
N GLU A 146 5.53 6.53 -13.51
CA GLU A 146 5.19 7.48 -14.58
C GLU A 146 3.75 8.01 -14.43
N LYS A 147 2.79 7.12 -14.16
CA LYS A 147 1.41 7.53 -13.90
C LYS A 147 1.32 8.41 -12.66
N ALA A 148 2.02 8.07 -11.58
CA ALA A 148 2.02 8.85 -10.35
C ALA A 148 2.50 10.29 -10.56
N LYS A 149 3.55 10.51 -11.35
CA LYS A 149 4.03 11.85 -11.72
C LYS A 149 2.94 12.73 -12.35
N GLN A 150 2.04 12.12 -13.12
CA GLN A 150 0.93 12.86 -13.75
C GLN A 150 -0.07 13.39 -12.72
N THR A 151 -0.13 12.78 -11.53
CA THR A 151 -0.99 13.21 -10.41
C THR A 151 -0.29 14.14 -9.43
N GLY A 152 0.98 14.49 -9.67
CA GLY A 152 1.79 15.31 -8.78
C GLY A 152 2.42 14.53 -7.64
N MET A 153 2.64 13.23 -7.81
CA MET A 153 3.29 12.35 -6.86
C MET A 153 4.62 11.84 -7.43
N ALA A 154 5.64 11.80 -6.62
CA ALA A 154 6.93 11.20 -6.96
C ALA A 154 7.63 10.68 -5.71
N LEU A 155 8.67 9.87 -5.89
CA LEU A 155 9.57 9.47 -4.82
C LEU A 155 10.85 10.29 -4.90
N LEU A 156 11.40 10.64 -3.75
CA LEU A 156 12.75 11.17 -3.61
C LEU A 156 13.79 10.04 -3.66
N ASN A 157 15.07 10.39 -3.69
CA ASN A 157 16.16 9.40 -3.74
C ASN A 157 16.23 8.48 -2.51
N ASP A 158 15.67 8.91 -1.38
CA ASP A 158 15.54 8.14 -0.14
C ASP A 158 14.23 7.34 -0.07
N ASN A 159 13.49 7.25 -1.18
CA ASN A 159 12.16 6.64 -1.30
C ASN A 159 11.06 7.31 -0.47
N SER A 160 11.29 8.47 0.10
CA SER A 160 10.23 9.24 0.73
C SER A 160 9.31 9.87 -0.31
N LEU A 161 8.03 10.02 0.08
CA LEU A 161 7.00 10.55 -0.80
C LEU A 161 7.13 12.07 -1.00
N LEU A 162 7.18 12.50 -2.26
CA LEU A 162 7.10 13.87 -2.67
C LEU A 162 5.73 14.17 -3.29
N ILE A 163 5.04 15.16 -2.75
CA ILE A 163 3.80 15.69 -3.32
C ILE A 163 4.10 17.11 -3.83
N TYR A 164 3.94 17.34 -5.13
CA TYR A 164 4.12 18.65 -5.71
C TYR A 164 2.84 19.15 -6.37
N LEU A 165 2.58 20.44 -6.22
CA LEU A 165 1.48 21.11 -6.91
C LEU A 165 1.86 21.26 -8.39
N LYS A 166 1.02 20.76 -9.31
CA LYS A 166 1.14 21.13 -10.73
C LYS A 166 1.04 22.65 -10.83
N MET A 167 2.14 23.34 -11.12
CA MET A 167 2.06 24.73 -11.54
C MET A 167 1.22 24.76 -12.84
N LYS A 168 0.03 25.36 -12.77
CA LYS A 168 -0.68 25.76 -13.98
C LYS A 168 0.21 26.79 -14.67
N PHE A 169 0.86 26.40 -15.76
CA PHE A 169 1.43 27.39 -16.66
C PHE A 169 0.27 28.27 -17.14
N LEU A 170 0.14 29.45 -16.55
CA LEU A 170 -0.60 30.53 -17.16
C LEU A 170 0.10 30.80 -18.50
N LYS A 171 -0.53 30.40 -19.60
CA LYS A 171 -0.17 30.93 -20.90
C LYS A 171 -0.45 32.45 -20.82
N THR A 172 0.57 33.21 -20.53
CA THR A 172 0.53 34.64 -20.82
C THR A 172 0.48 34.77 -22.31
N ASN A 173 -0.74 34.99 -22.84
CA ASN A 173 -0.89 35.55 -24.18
C ASN A 173 -0.29 36.94 -24.16
N LEU A 174 0.94 37.03 -24.61
CA LEU A 174 1.51 38.31 -25.09
C LEU A 174 0.99 38.47 -26.53
N SER A 175 -0.06 39.26 -26.65
CA SER A 175 -0.48 39.90 -27.89
C SER A 175 0.46 41.04 -28.24
#